data_78b332c5f00c18a636523fc32ac72fb3
#
_entry.id   78b332c5f00c18a636523fc32ac72fb3
#
_cell.length_a   1.000
_cell.length_b   1.000
_cell.length_c   1.000
_cell.angle_alpha   90.00
_cell.angle_beta   90.00
_cell.angle_gamma   90.00
#
_symmetry.space_group_name_H-M   'P 1'
#
loop_
_entity.id
_entity.type
_entity.pdbx_description
1 polymer ?
#
loop_
_entity_poly.entity_id
_entity_poly.type
_entity_poly.pdbx_seq_one_letter_code
_entity_poly.pdbx_strand_id
1 'polypeptide(L)'
;MKTYNFKVVVERDEDVQGNPAWHAHCPALESVGAATSGRTREEALSNVNEVVRMIVQEFIEEGKPLPEGPEDSVEVEEVSQEEPRIAVTV
;
A
#
# COMPACT_ATOMS: atom_id res chain seq x y z
N MET A 1 21.00 -0.24 4.33
CA MET A 1 19.54 -0.22 4.53
C MET A 1 18.88 0.84 3.68
N LYS A 2 17.77 0.52 3.09
CA LYS A 2 16.94 1.49 2.36
C LYS A 2 15.55 1.53 2.96
N THR A 3 14.95 2.71 2.99
CA THR A 3 13.56 2.87 3.38
C THR A 3 12.76 3.16 2.12
N TYR A 4 11.73 2.35 1.87
CA TYR A 4 10.83 2.50 0.75
C TYR A 4 9.52 3.10 1.25
N ASN A 5 9.10 4.19 0.63
CA ASN A 5 7.82 4.81 0.96
C ASN A 5 6.83 4.50 -0.16
N PHE A 6 5.92 3.57 0.12
CA PHE A 6 4.94 3.14 -0.86
C PHE A 6 3.71 4.04 -0.80
N LYS A 7 3.36 4.60 -1.93
CA LYS A 7 2.13 5.38 -2.05
C LYS A 7 0.93 4.45 -1.92
N VAL A 8 -0.07 4.91 -1.18
CA VAL A 8 -1.33 4.20 -1.00
C VAL A 8 -2.47 5.11 -1.44
N VAL A 9 -3.38 4.57 -2.21
CA VAL A 9 -4.59 5.27 -2.62
C VAL A 9 -5.75 4.73 -1.79
N VAL A 10 -6.50 5.63 -1.14
CA VAL A 10 -7.65 5.27 -0.33
C VAL A 10 -8.87 5.99 -0.89
N GLU A 11 -9.90 5.23 -1.21
CA GLU A 11 -11.12 5.76 -1.82
C GLU A 11 -12.36 5.28 -1.09
N ARG A 12 -13.39 6.10 -1.11
CA ARG A 12 -14.70 5.68 -0.61
C ARG A 12 -15.33 4.75 -1.64
N ASP A 13 -16.01 3.74 -1.13
CA ASP A 13 -16.65 2.73 -1.95
C ASP A 13 -17.92 2.26 -1.27
N GLU A 14 -18.55 1.27 -1.81
CA GLU A 14 -19.71 0.61 -1.22
C GLU A 14 -19.49 -0.90 -1.25
N ASP A 15 -20.00 -1.58 -0.21
CA ASP A 15 -19.98 -3.03 -0.23
C ASP A 15 -21.11 -3.57 -1.12
N VAL A 16 -21.22 -4.88 -1.21
CA VAL A 16 -22.23 -5.52 -2.06
C VAL A 16 -23.67 -5.24 -1.61
N GLN A 17 -23.84 -4.73 -0.39
CA GLN A 17 -25.14 -4.40 0.18
C GLN A 17 -25.42 -2.90 0.13
N GLY A 18 -24.51 -2.12 -0.46
CA GLY A 18 -24.64 -0.67 -0.57
C GLY A 18 -24.23 0.09 0.68
N ASN A 19 -23.64 -0.55 1.66
CA ASN A 19 -23.15 0.13 2.86
C ASN A 19 -21.83 0.83 2.57
N PRO A 20 -21.56 1.98 3.22
CA PRO A 20 -20.29 2.67 3.05
C PRO A 20 -19.11 1.76 3.37
N ALA A 21 -18.10 1.81 2.52
CA ALA A 21 -16.87 1.08 2.68
C ALA A 21 -15.71 1.93 2.19
N TRP A 22 -14.50 1.45 2.43
CA TRP A 22 -13.28 2.11 1.97
C TRP A 22 -12.42 1.09 1.28
N HIS A 23 -11.84 1.50 0.17
CA HIS A 23 -10.92 0.67 -0.60
C HIS A 23 -9.54 1.28 -0.54
N ALA A 24 -8.51 0.46 -0.33
CA ALA A 24 -7.14 0.92 -0.30
C ALA A 24 -6.27 0.02 -1.17
N HIS A 25 -5.36 0.60 -1.92
CA HIS A 25 -4.41 -0.17 -2.72
C HIS A 25 -3.07 0.55 -2.83
N CYS A 26 -2.05 -0.23 -3.12
CA CYS A 26 -0.70 0.28 -3.34
C CYS A 26 -0.37 0.12 -4.83
N PRO A 27 -0.34 1.20 -5.62
CA PRO A 27 -0.12 1.09 -7.07
C PRO A 27 1.17 0.35 -7.45
N ALA A 28 2.24 0.56 -6.70
CA ALA A 28 3.53 -0.09 -6.99
C ALA A 28 3.49 -1.61 -6.86
N LEU A 29 2.57 -2.14 -6.05
CA LEU A 29 2.47 -3.58 -5.78
C LEU A 29 1.11 -4.14 -6.17
N GLU A 30 0.32 -3.37 -6.93
CA GLU A 30 -1.02 -3.78 -7.32
C GLU A 30 -1.03 -5.07 -8.14
N SER A 31 -0.06 -5.26 -9.01
CA SER A 31 0.06 -6.45 -9.84
C SER A 31 0.27 -7.73 -9.04
N VAL A 32 0.69 -7.62 -7.81
CA VAL A 32 0.88 -8.76 -6.90
C VAL A 32 -0.16 -8.78 -5.77
N GLY A 33 -1.24 -8.03 -5.92
CA GLY A 33 -2.39 -8.12 -5.04
C GLY A 33 -2.43 -7.16 -3.87
N ALA A 34 -1.73 -6.03 -3.96
CA ALA A 34 -1.72 -5.05 -2.87
C ALA A 34 -2.99 -4.19 -2.90
N ALA A 35 -4.13 -4.81 -2.60
CA ALA A 35 -5.42 -4.13 -2.55
C ALA A 35 -6.27 -4.75 -1.45
N THR A 36 -7.04 -3.93 -0.76
CA THR A 36 -7.92 -4.38 0.33
C THR A 36 -9.03 -3.37 0.57
N SER A 37 -9.88 -3.68 1.54
CA SER A 37 -10.97 -2.80 1.92
C SER A 37 -11.15 -2.78 3.44
N GLY A 38 -12.00 -1.90 3.92
CA GLY A 38 -12.34 -1.80 5.32
C GLY A 38 -13.64 -1.03 5.50
N ARG A 39 -14.20 -1.06 6.69
CA ARG A 39 -15.42 -0.33 7.01
C ARG A 39 -15.15 1.14 7.28
N THR A 40 -13.92 1.45 7.68
CA THR A 40 -13.47 2.80 7.92
C THR A 40 -12.21 3.04 7.14
N ARG A 41 -11.85 4.31 6.97
CA ARG A 41 -10.61 4.69 6.31
C ARG A 41 -9.40 4.09 7.06
N GLU A 42 -9.44 4.17 8.38
CA GLU A 42 -8.37 3.66 9.23
C GLU A 42 -8.23 2.14 9.13
N GLU A 43 -9.34 1.43 9.04
CA GLU A 43 -9.32 -0.02 8.87
C GLU A 43 -8.74 -0.40 7.51
N ALA A 44 -9.14 0.28 6.44
CA ALA A 44 -8.61 0.03 5.11
C ALA A 44 -7.10 0.30 5.06
N LEU A 45 -6.64 1.39 5.70
CA LEU A 45 -5.22 1.70 5.78
C LEU A 45 -4.44 0.65 6.56
N SER A 46 -5.00 0.20 7.69
CA SER A 46 -4.37 -0.86 8.48
C SER A 46 -4.25 -2.15 7.68
N ASN A 47 -5.31 -2.50 6.97
CA ASN A 47 -5.33 -3.72 6.18
C ASN A 47 -4.34 -3.68 5.02
N VAL A 48 -4.27 -2.57 4.29
CA VAL A 48 -3.31 -2.46 3.19
C VAL A 48 -1.88 -2.41 3.69
N ASN A 49 -1.65 -1.84 4.87
CA ASN A 49 -0.33 -1.86 5.49
C ASN A 49 0.14 -3.27 5.74
N GLU A 50 -0.72 -4.14 6.27
CA GLU A 50 -0.39 -5.55 6.48
C GLU A 50 -0.11 -6.27 5.17
N VAL A 51 -0.93 -6.03 4.15
CA VAL A 51 -0.75 -6.65 2.84
C VAL A 51 0.58 -6.23 2.22
N VAL A 52 0.92 -4.94 2.26
CA VAL A 52 2.18 -4.44 1.72
C VAL A 52 3.37 -5.07 2.45
N ARG A 53 3.31 -5.15 3.78
CA ARG A 53 4.40 -5.74 4.55
C ARG A 53 4.59 -7.21 4.24
N MET A 54 3.52 -7.95 4.05
CA MET A 54 3.58 -9.36 3.66
C MET A 54 4.22 -9.52 2.27
N ILE A 55 3.83 -8.69 1.33
CA ILE A 55 4.38 -8.72 -0.03
C ILE A 55 5.88 -8.40 -0.02
N VAL A 56 6.26 -7.35 0.72
CA VAL A 56 7.67 -6.98 0.84
C VAL A 56 8.48 -8.13 1.44
N GLN A 57 7.94 -8.79 2.47
CA GLN A 57 8.60 -9.92 3.09
C GLN A 57 8.82 -11.06 2.09
N GLU A 58 7.81 -11.37 1.28
CA GLU A 58 7.93 -12.38 0.24
C GLU A 58 9.00 -12.03 -0.79
N PHE A 59 9.06 -10.77 -1.21
CA PHE A 59 10.09 -10.32 -2.15
C PHE A 59 11.49 -10.52 -1.58
N ILE A 60 11.67 -10.17 -0.30
CA ILE A 60 12.95 -10.33 0.37
C ILE A 60 13.34 -11.81 0.45
N GLU A 61 12.40 -12.66 0.83
CA GLU A 61 12.65 -14.10 0.96
C GLU A 61 12.97 -14.75 -0.38
N GLU A 62 12.37 -14.27 -1.46
CA GLU A 62 12.61 -14.79 -2.80
C GLU A 62 13.79 -14.13 -3.51
N GLY A 63 14.39 -13.11 -2.89
CA GLY A 63 15.49 -12.37 -3.48
C GLY A 63 15.09 -11.50 -4.66
N LYS A 64 13.81 -11.12 -4.75
CA LYS A 64 13.32 -10.26 -5.82
C LYS A 64 13.54 -8.80 -5.47
N PRO A 65 13.91 -7.96 -6.45
CA PRO A 65 14.05 -6.53 -6.20
C PRO A 65 12.70 -5.88 -5.94
N LEU A 66 12.66 -4.96 -4.99
CA LEU A 66 11.48 -4.14 -4.75
C LEU A 66 11.39 -3.03 -5.78
N PRO A 67 10.18 -2.58 -6.15
CA PRO A 67 10.03 -1.47 -7.08
C PRO A 67 10.67 -0.21 -6.54
N GLU A 68 11.34 0.53 -7.40
CA GLU A 68 11.95 1.81 -7.08
C GLU A 68 11.68 2.79 -8.22
N GLY A 69 11.46 4.04 -7.87
CA GLY A 69 11.31 5.09 -8.87
C GLY A 69 9.90 5.65 -8.95
N PRO A 70 9.76 6.80 -9.56
CA PRO A 70 8.48 7.52 -9.62
C PRO A 70 7.37 6.75 -10.32
N GLU A 71 7.69 6.05 -11.39
CA GLU A 71 6.70 5.28 -12.16
C GLU A 71 6.14 4.11 -11.37
N ASP A 72 6.84 3.66 -10.34
CA ASP A 72 6.37 2.59 -9.47
C ASP A 72 5.66 3.12 -8.24
N SER A 73 5.48 4.43 -8.16
CA SER A 73 4.87 5.09 -7.00
C SER A 73 5.60 4.81 -5.69
N VAL A 74 6.91 4.66 -5.77
CA VAL A 74 7.77 4.44 -4.61
C VAL A 74 8.69 5.64 -4.45
N GLU A 75 8.77 6.17 -3.25
CA GLU A 75 9.65 7.28 -2.92
C GLU A 75 10.46 6.94 -1.69
N VAL A 76 11.69 7.44 -1.67
CA VAL A 76 12.56 7.30 -0.49
C VAL A 76 12.81 8.67 0.14
N GLU A 77 11.96 9.62 -0.15
CA GLU A 77 12.04 10.98 0.33
C GLU A 77 10.84 11.35 1.20
N GLU A 78 10.86 12.56 1.67
CA GLU A 78 9.81 13.09 2.50
C GLU A 78 8.46 13.08 1.79
N VAL A 79 7.45 12.68 2.51
CA VAL A 79 6.12 12.39 1.98
C VAL A 79 5.16 13.53 2.24
N SER A 80 4.29 13.82 1.27
CA SER A 80 3.17 14.73 1.46
C SER A 80 2.21 14.15 2.51
N GLN A 81 1.74 15.01 3.41
CA GLN A 81 0.81 14.61 4.44
C GLN A 81 -0.59 14.33 3.90
N GLU A 82 -0.87 14.75 2.69
CA GLU A 82 -2.18 14.54 2.06
C GLU A 82 -2.35 13.16 1.46
N GLU A 83 -1.24 12.47 1.23
CA GLU A 83 -1.26 11.14 0.63
C GLU A 83 -0.78 10.10 1.63
N PRO A 84 -1.58 9.07 1.91
CA PRO A 84 -1.13 7.98 2.77
C PRO A 84 0.06 7.26 2.16
N ARG A 85 1.01 6.87 2.99
CA ARG A 85 2.17 6.11 2.55
C ARG A 85 2.58 5.09 3.60
N ILE A 86 3.20 4.03 3.13
CA ILE A 86 3.74 2.99 3.98
C ILE A 86 5.26 3.02 3.83
N ALA A 87 5.96 3.26 4.92
CA ALA A 87 7.42 3.26 4.94
C ALA A 87 7.92 1.88 5.34
N VAL A 88 8.76 1.29 4.51
CA VAL A 88 9.36 -0.01 4.75
C VAL A 88 10.87 0.12 4.66
N THR A 89 11.57 -0.28 5.72
CA THR A 89 13.03 -0.28 5.75
C THR A 89 13.55 -1.70 5.62
N VAL A 90 14.42 -1.89 4.68
CA VAL A 90 15.00 -3.21 4.41
C VAL A 90 16.52 -3.15 4.38
#